data_6fbaaf2af32e99af3016e910f8c52687
#
_entry.id   6fbaaf2af32e99af3016e910f8c52687
#
_cell.length_a   1.000
_cell.length_b   1.000
_cell.length_c   1.000
_cell.angle_alpha   90.00
_cell.angle_beta   90.00
_cell.angle_gamma   90.00
#
_symmetry.space_group_name_H-M   'P 1'
#
loop_
_entity.id
_entity.type
_entity.pdbx_description
1 polymer ?
#
loop_
_entity_poly.entity_id
_entity_poly.type
_entity_poly.pdbx_seq_one_letter_code
_entity_poly.pdbx_strand_id
1 'polypeptide(L)'
;MTLFSQHIVPLSEPAMSEPRTAASPSPGAFIEARHLWQEYGDQVVLERLNLKVEEGEFCTLVGASGCGKSTFLRMLLGQERPSRGELLLGGAPLPNEPDPSRGVVFQRYSVFPHLSVLDNVALGLELPRAPVLGRLFGAAKREARERAASILARVGLGHALDKYPSALSGGMQQRLAIAQALVMQPRMLLLDEPFGALDPGIRKDMHALLLELWQETRLTVFMVTHDLSEGFSLGTRLLVFDKVRHDPQAPNAYGARITYDIPLNAARRAQAQLPSEVAERIAAR
;
A
#
# COMPACT_ATOMS: atom_id res chain seq x y z
N MET A 1 -58.03 36.01 51.95
CA MET A 1 -57.17 37.17 51.67
C MET A 1 -55.75 36.59 51.46
N THR A 2 -55.14 37.01 50.43
CA THR A 2 -53.76 36.90 50.02
C THR A 2 -53.47 35.69 49.05
N LEU A 3 -53.25 36.11 47.81
CA LEU A 3 -52.95 35.41 46.58
C LEU A 3 -51.58 34.70 46.60
N PHE A 4 -51.54 33.47 46.20
CA PHE A 4 -50.31 32.84 45.76
C PHE A 4 -50.21 32.88 44.23
N SER A 5 -49.31 33.77 43.76
CA SER A 5 -48.94 33.81 42.36
C SER A 5 -47.91 32.69 42.09
N GLN A 6 -48.27 31.69 41.30
CA GLN A 6 -47.35 30.64 40.85
C GLN A 6 -46.62 31.11 39.60
N HIS A 7 -45.30 31.24 39.72
CA HIS A 7 -44.40 31.43 38.58
C HIS A 7 -44.26 30.08 37.85
N ILE A 8 -44.80 30.02 36.66
CA ILE A 8 -44.55 28.95 35.71
C ILE A 8 -43.22 29.25 35.01
N VAL A 9 -42.20 28.43 35.29
CA VAL A 9 -40.91 28.42 34.54
C VAL A 9 -41.15 27.60 33.28
N PRO A 10 -40.91 28.12 32.07
CA PRO A 10 -40.99 27.31 30.86
C PRO A 10 -39.83 26.31 30.79
N LEU A 11 -40.15 25.05 30.52
CA LEU A 11 -39.21 24.01 30.22
C LEU A 11 -38.46 24.39 28.94
N SER A 12 -37.14 24.53 29.05
CA SER A 12 -36.25 24.71 27.92
C SER A 12 -36.26 23.45 27.06
N GLU A 13 -36.57 23.60 25.77
CA GLU A 13 -36.44 22.56 24.75
C GLU A 13 -35.01 22.03 24.70
N PRO A 14 -34.81 20.71 24.49
CA PRO A 14 -33.48 20.16 24.29
C PRO A 14 -32.89 20.72 22.98
N ALA A 15 -31.73 21.34 23.08
CA ALA A 15 -30.96 21.81 21.94
C ALA A 15 -30.80 20.69 20.91
N MET A 16 -31.35 20.89 19.71
CA MET A 16 -31.09 20.08 18.54
C MET A 16 -29.57 20.05 18.29
N SER A 17 -28.98 18.89 18.41
CA SER A 17 -27.61 18.67 18.03
C SER A 17 -27.45 19.02 16.55
N GLU A 18 -26.64 20.07 16.30
CA GLU A 18 -26.23 20.43 14.95
C GLU A 18 -25.64 19.20 14.25
N PRO A 19 -25.91 18.95 12.95
CA PRO A 19 -25.28 17.90 12.20
C PRO A 19 -23.78 18.18 12.20
N ARG A 20 -22.98 17.18 12.67
CA ARG A 20 -21.51 17.22 12.61
C ARG A 20 -21.13 17.47 11.16
N THR A 21 -20.74 18.71 10.88
CA THR A 21 -20.15 19.11 9.60
C THR A 21 -18.97 18.18 9.35
N ALA A 22 -19.05 17.37 8.31
CA ALA A 22 -17.91 16.59 7.85
C ALA A 22 -16.74 17.55 7.67
N ALA A 23 -15.66 17.32 8.41
CA ALA A 23 -14.45 18.12 8.31
C ALA A 23 -14.04 18.15 6.84
N SER A 24 -13.94 19.34 6.26
CA SER A 24 -13.44 19.54 4.89
C SER A 24 -12.12 18.82 4.76
N PRO A 25 -11.88 18.06 3.67
CA PRO A 25 -10.63 17.35 3.46
C PRO A 25 -9.48 18.34 3.52
N SER A 26 -8.49 18.07 4.37
CA SER A 26 -7.26 18.85 4.41
C SER A 26 -6.63 18.81 3.02
N PRO A 27 -6.33 19.93 2.36
CA PRO A 27 -5.70 19.90 1.05
C PRO A 27 -4.31 19.27 1.20
N GLY A 28 -4.10 18.08 0.62
CA GLY A 28 -2.78 17.47 0.54
C GLY A 28 -2.69 15.95 0.80
N ALA A 29 -3.43 15.39 1.75
CA ALA A 29 -3.25 13.97 2.07
C ALA A 29 -3.89 13.05 1.03
N PHE A 30 -3.07 12.23 0.34
CA PHE A 30 -3.53 11.19 -0.56
C PHE A 30 -4.05 9.97 0.20
N ILE A 31 -3.27 9.52 1.21
CA ILE A 31 -3.69 8.49 2.19
C ILE A 31 -3.65 9.10 3.58
N GLU A 32 -4.71 8.89 4.36
CA GLU A 32 -4.75 9.28 5.76
C GLU A 32 -5.31 8.15 6.61
N ALA A 33 -4.50 7.67 7.56
CA ALA A 33 -4.92 6.75 8.61
C ALA A 33 -5.11 7.54 9.91
N ARG A 34 -6.28 7.41 10.56
CA ARG A 34 -6.63 8.09 11.81
C ARG A 34 -6.94 7.07 12.88
N HIS A 35 -6.10 7.00 13.92
CA HIS A 35 -6.27 6.09 15.06
C HIS A 35 -6.62 4.67 14.62
N LEU A 36 -5.98 4.17 13.57
CA LEU A 36 -6.27 2.89 12.94
C LEU A 36 -5.80 1.74 13.81
N TRP A 37 -6.67 0.74 14.01
CA TRP A 37 -6.41 -0.50 14.71
C TRP A 37 -6.74 -1.69 13.82
N GLN A 38 -6.03 -2.79 14.05
CA GLN A 38 -6.37 -4.09 13.49
C GLN A 38 -6.24 -5.17 14.54
N GLU A 39 -7.33 -5.91 14.72
CA GLU A 39 -7.48 -6.97 15.70
C GLU A 39 -8.02 -8.23 15.01
N TYR A 40 -7.50 -9.40 15.38
CA TYR A 40 -8.00 -10.70 14.96
C TYR A 40 -8.28 -11.52 16.21
N GLY A 41 -9.56 -11.62 16.59
CA GLY A 41 -9.94 -12.15 17.89
C GLY A 41 -9.28 -11.38 19.02
N ASP A 42 -8.53 -12.07 19.87
CA ASP A 42 -7.82 -11.44 21.01
C ASP A 42 -6.43 -10.86 20.61
N GLN A 43 -6.02 -11.02 19.38
CA GLN A 43 -4.71 -10.53 18.92
C GLN A 43 -4.80 -9.13 18.35
N VAL A 44 -4.13 -8.17 18.98
CA VAL A 44 -3.92 -6.83 18.44
C VAL A 44 -2.69 -6.85 17.54
N VAL A 45 -2.87 -6.57 16.25
CA VAL A 45 -1.79 -6.52 15.23
C VAL A 45 -1.32 -5.10 15.01
N LEU A 46 -2.24 -4.16 14.80
CA LEU A 46 -1.93 -2.73 14.67
C LEU A 46 -2.67 -1.95 15.74
N GLU A 47 -1.99 -0.96 16.33
CA GLU A 47 -2.49 -0.19 17.44
C GLU A 47 -2.30 1.32 17.21
N ARG A 48 -3.41 2.09 17.18
CA ARG A 48 -3.43 3.56 17.10
C ARG A 48 -2.52 4.14 16.01
N LEU A 49 -2.48 3.50 14.84
CA LEU A 49 -1.66 3.96 13.73
C LEU A 49 -2.23 5.27 13.18
N ASN A 50 -1.38 6.29 13.10
CA ASN A 50 -1.68 7.57 12.47
C ASN A 50 -0.64 7.83 11.39
N LEU A 51 -1.11 8.16 10.17
CA LEU A 51 -0.25 8.39 9.02
C LEU A 51 -0.94 9.34 8.05
N LYS A 52 -0.18 10.25 7.47
CA LYS A 52 -0.59 11.05 6.31
C LYS A 52 0.47 10.89 5.23
N VAL A 53 0.06 10.56 4.02
CA VAL A 53 0.93 10.40 2.86
C VAL A 53 0.41 11.27 1.74
N GLU A 54 1.30 12.01 1.10
CA GLU A 54 0.98 12.85 -0.05
C GLU A 54 1.02 12.03 -1.35
N GLU A 55 0.34 12.52 -2.39
CA GLU A 55 0.38 11.88 -3.70
C GLU A 55 1.80 11.94 -4.28
N GLY A 56 2.26 10.82 -4.83
CA GLY A 56 3.60 10.71 -5.42
C GLY A 56 4.73 10.40 -4.41
N GLU A 57 4.45 10.26 -3.11
CA GLU A 57 5.47 9.79 -2.16
C GLU A 57 5.81 8.31 -2.38
N PHE A 58 7.07 7.96 -2.11
CA PHE A 58 7.52 6.58 -2.04
C PHE A 58 7.81 6.22 -0.58
N CYS A 59 6.85 5.59 0.08
CA CYS A 59 6.93 5.16 1.47
C CYS A 59 7.49 3.74 1.57
N THR A 60 8.62 3.56 2.26
CA THR A 60 9.14 2.23 2.61
C THR A 60 8.76 1.88 4.04
N LEU A 61 8.19 0.69 4.24
CA LEU A 61 7.70 0.17 5.50
C LEU A 61 8.67 -0.90 5.99
N VAL A 62 9.35 -0.63 7.09
CA VAL A 62 10.31 -1.55 7.70
C VAL A 62 9.89 -1.92 9.11
N GLY A 63 10.40 -3.03 9.62
CA GLY A 63 10.11 -3.51 10.97
C GLY A 63 10.17 -5.04 11.05
N ALA A 64 10.12 -5.58 12.26
CA ALA A 64 10.18 -7.01 12.52
C ALA A 64 9.11 -7.81 11.76
N SER A 65 9.36 -9.10 11.52
CA SER A 65 8.36 -10.00 10.95
C SER A 65 7.12 -10.07 11.87
N GLY A 66 5.93 -10.09 11.28
CA GLY A 66 4.67 -10.15 12.04
C GLY A 66 4.23 -8.84 12.71
N CYS A 67 4.92 -7.71 12.52
CA CYS A 67 4.49 -6.41 13.06
C CYS A 67 3.38 -5.70 12.26
N GLY A 68 2.67 -6.40 11.39
CA GLY A 68 1.47 -5.88 10.72
C GLY A 68 1.69 -5.06 9.44
N LYS A 69 2.91 -5.01 8.87
CA LYS A 69 3.20 -4.29 7.61
C LYS A 69 2.34 -4.79 6.45
N SER A 70 2.33 -6.11 6.20
CA SER A 70 1.50 -6.71 5.15
C SER A 70 -0.01 -6.59 5.47
N THR A 71 -0.41 -6.57 6.75
CA THR A 71 -1.77 -6.25 7.16
C THR A 71 -2.16 -4.84 6.75
N PHE A 72 -1.28 -3.86 6.99
CA PHE A 72 -1.51 -2.49 6.56
C PHE A 72 -1.59 -2.37 5.02
N LEU A 73 -0.73 -3.10 4.28
CA LEU A 73 -0.86 -3.15 2.81
C LEU A 73 -2.20 -3.74 2.36
N ARG A 74 -2.69 -4.82 3.00
CA ARG A 74 -4.00 -5.40 2.66
C ARG A 74 -5.15 -4.44 2.91
N MET A 75 -5.05 -3.59 3.95
CA MET A 75 -6.03 -2.51 4.16
C MET A 75 -5.97 -1.47 3.04
N LEU A 76 -4.76 -1.02 2.66
CA LEU A 76 -4.58 -0.09 1.54
C LEU A 76 -5.12 -0.67 0.22
N LEU A 77 -5.02 -1.98 0.03
CA LEU A 77 -5.59 -2.69 -1.13
C LEU A 77 -7.13 -2.78 -1.05
N GLY A 78 -7.72 -2.61 0.13
CA GLY A 78 -9.16 -2.76 0.37
C GLY A 78 -9.60 -4.22 0.59
N GLN A 79 -8.65 -5.10 0.88
CA GLN A 79 -8.94 -6.51 1.24
C GLN A 79 -9.37 -6.67 2.70
N GLU A 80 -8.95 -5.75 3.55
CA GLU A 80 -9.26 -5.76 4.99
C GLU A 80 -9.74 -4.38 5.43
N ARG A 81 -10.66 -4.36 6.38
CA ARG A 81 -11.12 -3.13 7.04
C ARG A 81 -10.42 -2.97 8.37
N PRO A 82 -10.08 -1.75 8.80
CA PRO A 82 -9.62 -1.54 10.15
C PRO A 82 -10.71 -1.94 11.15
N SER A 83 -10.31 -2.55 12.27
CA SER A 83 -11.23 -2.90 13.36
C SER A 83 -11.76 -1.65 14.07
N ARG A 84 -10.92 -0.59 14.14
CA ARG A 84 -11.27 0.75 14.68
C ARG A 84 -10.46 1.81 13.94
N GLY A 85 -10.96 3.05 14.01
CA GLY A 85 -10.36 4.18 13.32
C GLY A 85 -10.79 4.27 11.86
N GLU A 86 -10.07 5.06 11.09
CA GLU A 86 -10.42 5.38 9.70
C GLU A 86 -9.21 5.29 8.79
N LEU A 87 -9.44 4.82 7.56
CA LEU A 87 -8.49 4.87 6.48
C LEU A 87 -9.12 5.58 5.29
N LEU A 88 -8.53 6.71 4.90
CA LEU A 88 -9.06 7.62 3.89
C LEU A 88 -8.14 7.67 2.66
N LEU A 89 -8.74 7.76 1.49
CA LEU A 89 -8.10 8.01 0.20
C LEU A 89 -8.64 9.32 -0.38
N GLY A 90 -7.77 10.33 -0.51
CA GLY A 90 -8.19 11.66 -0.98
C GLY A 90 -9.28 12.30 -0.11
N GLY A 91 -9.28 12.06 1.19
CA GLY A 91 -10.26 12.57 2.15
C GLY A 91 -11.57 11.79 2.25
N ALA A 92 -11.82 10.80 1.37
CA ALA A 92 -12.98 9.91 1.44
C ALA A 92 -12.59 8.54 2.05
N PRO A 93 -13.52 7.81 2.68
CA PRO A 93 -13.25 6.45 3.14
C PRO A 93 -12.70 5.58 2.01
N LEU A 94 -11.61 4.86 2.29
CA LEU A 94 -11.00 3.97 1.30
C LEU A 94 -11.99 2.86 0.94
N PRO A 95 -12.27 2.63 -0.37
CA PRO A 95 -13.17 1.56 -0.80
C PRO A 95 -12.68 0.18 -0.34
N ASN A 96 -13.61 -0.65 0.16
CA ASN A 96 -13.33 -1.96 0.74
C ASN A 96 -13.27 -3.10 -0.30
N GLU A 97 -13.02 -2.76 -1.53
CA GLU A 97 -12.84 -3.70 -2.62
C GLU A 97 -11.58 -3.30 -3.40
N PRO A 98 -10.76 -4.26 -3.83
CA PRO A 98 -9.67 -3.98 -4.74
C PRO A 98 -10.19 -3.31 -6.01
N ASP A 99 -9.54 -2.26 -6.46
CA ASP A 99 -9.89 -1.59 -7.69
C ASP A 99 -8.65 -1.25 -8.53
N PRO A 100 -8.81 -1.00 -9.84
CA PRO A 100 -7.69 -0.75 -10.75
C PRO A 100 -6.79 0.42 -10.37
N SER A 101 -7.26 1.36 -9.53
CA SER A 101 -6.43 2.48 -9.04
C SER A 101 -5.35 2.05 -8.06
N ARG A 102 -5.37 0.79 -7.62
CA ARG A 102 -4.45 0.20 -6.63
C ARG A 102 -3.77 -1.04 -7.20
N GLY A 103 -2.56 -0.87 -7.73
CA GLY A 103 -1.72 -1.98 -8.19
C GLY A 103 -1.06 -2.69 -7.01
N VAL A 104 -0.89 -4.00 -7.10
CA VAL A 104 -0.20 -4.78 -6.07
C VAL A 104 0.77 -5.78 -6.68
N VAL A 105 1.95 -5.92 -6.04
CA VAL A 105 2.92 -6.97 -6.33
C VAL A 105 3.21 -7.70 -5.03
N PHE A 106 2.84 -8.96 -4.97
CA PHE A 106 3.04 -9.81 -3.81
C PHE A 106 4.44 -10.44 -3.80
N GLN A 107 4.90 -10.90 -2.66
CA GLN A 107 6.16 -11.61 -2.46
C GLN A 107 6.26 -12.86 -3.36
N ARG A 108 5.15 -13.59 -3.53
CA ARG A 108 5.05 -14.67 -4.53
C ARG A 108 4.39 -14.13 -5.78
N TYR A 109 5.04 -14.26 -6.89
CA TYR A 109 4.59 -13.72 -8.17
C TYR A 109 3.20 -14.27 -8.54
N SER A 110 2.24 -13.37 -8.70
CA SER A 110 0.87 -13.72 -9.11
C SER A 110 0.76 -13.77 -10.64
N VAL A 111 1.69 -14.46 -11.29
CA VAL A 111 1.68 -14.64 -12.75
C VAL A 111 0.92 -15.91 -13.13
N PHE A 112 0.15 -15.86 -14.20
CA PHE A 112 -0.63 -16.99 -14.72
C PHE A 112 0.28 -17.90 -15.57
N PRO A 113 0.62 -19.12 -15.11
CA PRO A 113 1.63 -19.96 -15.77
C PRO A 113 1.19 -20.46 -17.14
N HIS A 114 -0.12 -20.48 -17.41
CA HIS A 114 -0.73 -20.94 -18.67
C HIS A 114 -0.92 -19.84 -19.71
N LEU A 115 -0.58 -18.59 -19.39
CA LEU A 115 -0.64 -17.46 -20.29
C LEU A 115 0.77 -17.04 -20.71
N SER A 116 0.92 -16.53 -21.96
CA SER A 116 2.16 -15.89 -22.38
C SER A 116 2.45 -14.62 -21.54
N VAL A 117 3.67 -14.12 -21.62
CA VAL A 117 4.06 -12.85 -20.98
C VAL A 117 3.13 -11.72 -21.42
N LEU A 118 2.86 -11.63 -22.71
CA LEU A 118 1.95 -10.61 -23.26
C LEU A 118 0.52 -10.79 -22.73
N ASP A 119 0.00 -12.03 -22.75
CA ASP A 119 -1.38 -12.30 -22.32
C ASP A 119 -1.56 -12.12 -20.81
N ASN A 120 -0.53 -12.39 -20.01
CA ASN A 120 -0.50 -12.10 -18.58
C ASN A 120 -0.79 -10.62 -18.28
N VAL A 121 -0.23 -9.70 -19.05
CA VAL A 121 -0.40 -8.27 -18.86
C VAL A 121 -1.70 -7.79 -19.53
N ALA A 122 -2.00 -8.27 -20.73
CA ALA A 122 -3.21 -7.90 -21.48
C ALA A 122 -4.49 -8.26 -20.71
N LEU A 123 -4.49 -9.36 -19.95
CA LEU A 123 -5.63 -9.81 -19.15
C LEU A 123 -6.17 -8.72 -18.21
N GLY A 124 -5.29 -7.94 -17.59
CA GLY A 124 -5.67 -6.82 -16.73
C GLY A 124 -6.51 -5.76 -17.46
N LEU A 125 -6.27 -5.55 -18.76
CA LEU A 125 -7.03 -4.63 -19.59
C LEU A 125 -8.31 -5.26 -20.17
N GLU A 126 -8.32 -6.59 -20.33
CA GLU A 126 -9.44 -7.31 -20.92
C GLU A 126 -10.58 -7.51 -19.91
N LEU A 127 -10.29 -7.93 -18.68
CA LEU A 127 -11.28 -8.29 -17.69
C LEU A 127 -12.30 -7.17 -17.38
N PRO A 128 -11.91 -5.92 -17.12
CA PRO A 128 -12.86 -4.85 -16.81
C PRO A 128 -13.74 -4.45 -18.00
N ARG A 129 -13.25 -4.68 -19.25
CA ARG A 129 -13.93 -4.28 -20.49
C ARG A 129 -14.80 -5.38 -21.09
N ALA A 130 -14.68 -6.62 -20.60
CA ALA A 130 -15.39 -7.80 -21.10
C ALA A 130 -16.10 -8.56 -19.99
N PRO A 131 -17.13 -7.98 -19.32
CA PRO A 131 -17.71 -8.54 -18.09
C PRO A 131 -18.43 -9.88 -18.30
N VAL A 132 -18.84 -10.23 -19.52
CA VAL A 132 -19.59 -11.46 -19.80
C VAL A 132 -18.68 -12.61 -20.23
N LEU A 133 -17.71 -12.36 -21.12
CA LEU A 133 -16.86 -13.39 -21.71
C LEU A 133 -15.41 -13.34 -21.19
N GLY A 134 -15.02 -12.32 -20.42
CA GLY A 134 -13.65 -12.14 -19.92
C GLY A 134 -12.60 -11.96 -21.05
N ARG A 135 -13.05 -11.75 -22.32
CA ARG A 135 -12.15 -11.59 -23.48
C ARG A 135 -12.65 -10.48 -24.39
N LEU A 136 -11.70 -9.70 -24.91
CA LEU A 136 -11.94 -8.71 -25.95
C LEU A 136 -11.76 -9.35 -27.35
N PHE A 137 -12.39 -8.74 -28.36
CA PHE A 137 -12.31 -9.17 -29.77
C PHE A 137 -11.97 -7.98 -30.67
N GLY A 138 -11.45 -8.28 -31.85
CA GLY A 138 -11.22 -7.28 -32.92
C GLY A 138 -10.24 -6.17 -32.48
N ALA A 139 -10.62 -4.94 -32.76
CA ALA A 139 -9.78 -3.76 -32.49
C ALA A 139 -9.47 -3.55 -31.01
N ALA A 140 -10.45 -3.77 -30.13
CA ALA A 140 -10.25 -3.61 -28.69
C ALA A 140 -9.21 -4.58 -28.11
N LYS A 141 -9.20 -5.84 -28.60
CA LYS A 141 -8.17 -6.82 -28.22
C LYS A 141 -6.79 -6.39 -28.69
N ARG A 142 -6.68 -5.89 -29.92
CA ARG A 142 -5.42 -5.42 -30.49
C ARG A 142 -4.87 -4.24 -29.67
N GLU A 143 -5.71 -3.25 -29.37
CA GLU A 143 -5.34 -2.11 -28.51
C GLU A 143 -4.83 -2.56 -27.15
N ALA A 144 -5.53 -3.48 -26.47
CA ALA A 144 -5.11 -4.00 -25.16
C ALA A 144 -3.73 -4.69 -25.24
N ARG A 145 -3.48 -5.48 -26.28
CA ARG A 145 -2.19 -6.14 -26.51
C ARG A 145 -1.07 -5.13 -26.84
N GLU A 146 -1.35 -4.09 -27.61
CA GLU A 146 -0.38 -3.03 -27.92
C GLU A 146 0.02 -2.27 -26.62
N ARG A 147 -0.94 -1.93 -25.77
CA ARG A 147 -0.68 -1.31 -24.47
C ARG A 147 0.11 -2.24 -23.54
N ALA A 148 -0.24 -3.52 -23.49
CA ALA A 148 0.50 -4.52 -22.72
C ALA A 148 1.95 -4.68 -23.22
N ALA A 149 2.16 -4.72 -24.55
CA ALA A 149 3.51 -4.79 -25.14
C ALA A 149 4.34 -3.54 -24.83
N SER A 150 3.73 -2.35 -24.84
CA SER A 150 4.41 -1.11 -24.46
C SER A 150 4.91 -1.12 -23.02
N ILE A 151 4.09 -1.54 -22.05
CA ILE A 151 4.50 -1.69 -20.66
C ILE A 151 5.60 -2.75 -20.51
N LEU A 152 5.46 -3.88 -21.19
CA LEU A 152 6.47 -4.95 -21.18
C LEU A 152 7.81 -4.48 -21.73
N ALA A 153 7.82 -3.67 -22.78
CA ALA A 153 9.04 -3.05 -23.30
C ALA A 153 9.69 -2.14 -22.25
N ARG A 154 8.90 -1.31 -21.54
CA ARG A 154 9.40 -0.42 -20.47
C ARG A 154 10.05 -1.18 -19.31
N VAL A 155 9.51 -2.34 -18.92
CA VAL A 155 10.13 -3.18 -17.90
C VAL A 155 11.24 -4.10 -18.46
N GLY A 156 11.62 -3.97 -19.74
CA GLY A 156 12.70 -4.72 -20.38
C GLY A 156 12.31 -6.14 -20.80
N LEU A 157 11.00 -6.43 -20.96
CA LEU A 157 10.50 -7.74 -21.39
C LEU A 157 9.99 -7.77 -22.85
N GLY A 158 10.24 -6.72 -23.64
CA GLY A 158 9.80 -6.66 -25.04
C GLY A 158 10.31 -7.80 -25.93
N HIS A 159 11.43 -8.44 -25.56
CA HIS A 159 12.01 -9.59 -26.26
C HIS A 159 11.40 -10.95 -25.86
N ALA A 160 10.45 -10.97 -24.90
CA ALA A 160 9.94 -12.21 -24.29
C ALA A 160 8.40 -12.32 -24.36
N LEU A 161 7.74 -11.57 -25.22
CA LEU A 161 6.27 -11.44 -25.27
C LEU A 161 5.53 -12.79 -25.40
N ASP A 162 6.07 -13.69 -26.20
CA ASP A 162 5.47 -15.00 -26.50
C ASP A 162 5.96 -16.12 -25.55
N LYS A 163 6.89 -15.81 -24.64
CA LYS A 163 7.36 -16.78 -23.64
C LYS A 163 6.30 -17.00 -22.57
N TYR A 164 6.40 -18.16 -21.91
CA TYR A 164 5.60 -18.46 -20.71
C TYR A 164 6.41 -18.19 -19.43
N PRO A 165 5.76 -17.94 -18.30
CA PRO A 165 6.44 -17.67 -17.02
C PRO A 165 7.48 -18.72 -16.62
N SER A 166 7.26 -19.99 -16.93
CA SER A 166 8.20 -21.07 -16.67
C SER A 166 9.55 -20.94 -17.42
N ALA A 167 9.58 -20.18 -18.51
CA ALA A 167 10.80 -19.91 -19.30
C ALA A 167 11.49 -18.60 -18.89
N LEU A 168 11.04 -17.94 -17.81
CA LEU A 168 11.58 -16.70 -17.31
C LEU A 168 12.46 -16.92 -16.08
N SER A 169 13.53 -16.13 -15.95
CA SER A 169 14.27 -16.03 -14.68
C SER A 169 13.42 -15.35 -13.59
N GLY A 170 13.79 -15.49 -12.31
CA GLY A 170 13.09 -14.86 -11.20
C GLY A 170 12.96 -13.33 -11.37
N GLY A 171 14.03 -12.65 -11.78
CA GLY A 171 14.00 -11.22 -12.09
C GLY A 171 13.06 -10.87 -13.25
N MET A 172 12.97 -11.70 -14.28
CA MET A 172 12.01 -11.51 -15.38
C MET A 172 10.56 -11.73 -14.92
N GLN A 173 10.31 -12.71 -14.05
CA GLN A 173 8.99 -12.91 -13.45
C GLN A 173 8.58 -11.72 -12.57
N GLN A 174 9.53 -11.14 -11.83
CA GLN A 174 9.30 -9.92 -11.06
C GLN A 174 8.96 -8.72 -11.95
N ARG A 175 9.69 -8.53 -13.06
CA ARG A 175 9.38 -7.51 -14.07
C ARG A 175 7.98 -7.71 -14.67
N LEU A 176 7.60 -8.95 -14.92
CA LEU A 176 6.25 -9.29 -15.39
C LEU A 176 5.17 -8.93 -14.36
N ALA A 177 5.37 -9.25 -13.09
CA ALA A 177 4.44 -8.91 -12.01
C ALA A 177 4.28 -7.37 -11.86
N ILE A 178 5.38 -6.62 -11.97
CA ILE A 178 5.35 -5.15 -11.99
C ILE A 178 4.57 -4.63 -13.20
N ALA A 179 4.79 -5.20 -14.40
CA ALA A 179 4.05 -4.83 -15.61
C ALA A 179 2.54 -5.07 -15.47
N GLN A 180 2.14 -6.21 -14.88
CA GLN A 180 0.73 -6.51 -14.58
C GLN A 180 0.11 -5.47 -13.64
N ALA A 181 0.84 -5.07 -12.59
CA ALA A 181 0.35 -4.07 -11.65
C ALA A 181 0.22 -2.67 -12.27
N LEU A 182 1.11 -2.31 -13.23
CA LEU A 182 1.17 -0.98 -13.85
C LEU A 182 0.26 -0.80 -15.07
N VAL A 183 -0.15 -1.89 -15.73
CA VAL A 183 -0.89 -1.80 -17.01
C VAL A 183 -2.21 -1.05 -16.91
N MET A 184 -2.84 -1.08 -15.73
CA MET A 184 -4.08 -0.36 -15.42
C MET A 184 -3.84 1.12 -15.05
N GLN A 185 -2.59 1.58 -15.04
CA GLN A 185 -2.21 2.94 -14.64
C GLN A 185 -2.76 3.30 -13.24
N PRO A 186 -2.42 2.52 -12.21
CA PRO A 186 -2.92 2.78 -10.87
C PRO A 186 -2.40 4.12 -10.33
N ARG A 187 -3.11 4.69 -9.35
CA ARG A 187 -2.64 5.86 -8.59
C ARG A 187 -1.69 5.47 -7.45
N MET A 188 -1.78 4.21 -6.99
CA MET A 188 -1.00 3.66 -5.89
C MET A 188 -0.45 2.29 -6.26
N LEU A 189 0.82 2.03 -5.90
CA LEU A 189 1.48 0.73 -6.07
C LEU A 189 1.90 0.18 -4.71
N LEU A 190 1.42 -1.02 -4.42
CA LEU A 190 1.68 -1.73 -3.17
C LEU A 190 2.64 -2.88 -3.45
N LEU A 191 3.77 -2.92 -2.75
CA LEU A 191 4.83 -3.90 -2.96
C LEU A 191 5.10 -4.62 -1.62
N ASP A 192 4.83 -5.92 -1.55
CA ASP A 192 5.09 -6.74 -0.36
C ASP A 192 6.34 -7.59 -0.56
N GLU A 193 7.48 -7.16 0.02
CA GLU A 193 8.80 -7.78 -0.08
C GLU A 193 9.21 -8.16 -1.53
N PRO A 194 9.12 -7.22 -2.49
CA PRO A 194 9.19 -7.56 -3.90
C PRO A 194 10.54 -8.13 -4.35
N PHE A 195 11.61 -7.92 -3.58
CA PHE A 195 12.97 -8.27 -4.00
C PHE A 195 13.63 -9.33 -3.11
N GLY A 196 12.91 -9.83 -2.08
CA GLY A 196 13.46 -10.75 -1.08
C GLY A 196 14.02 -12.06 -1.66
N ALA A 197 13.46 -12.54 -2.77
CA ALA A 197 13.87 -13.79 -3.41
C ALA A 197 14.89 -13.61 -4.56
N LEU A 198 15.39 -12.37 -4.79
CA LEU A 198 16.29 -12.07 -5.91
C LEU A 198 17.76 -12.05 -5.48
N ASP A 199 18.62 -12.51 -6.40
CA ASP A 199 20.07 -12.37 -6.26
C ASP A 199 20.49 -10.89 -6.18
N PRO A 200 21.60 -10.56 -5.48
CA PRO A 200 22.02 -9.16 -5.27
C PRO A 200 22.19 -8.34 -6.53
N GLY A 201 22.73 -8.93 -7.61
CA GLY A 201 22.88 -8.24 -8.89
C GLY A 201 21.55 -7.88 -9.55
N ILE A 202 20.64 -8.86 -9.63
CA ILE A 202 19.29 -8.67 -10.18
C ILE A 202 18.49 -7.70 -9.33
N ARG A 203 18.65 -7.74 -8.01
CA ARG A 203 17.99 -6.82 -7.07
C ARG A 203 18.36 -5.37 -7.37
N LYS A 204 19.65 -5.08 -7.60
CA LYS A 204 20.12 -3.74 -7.95
C LYS A 204 19.48 -3.22 -9.25
N ASP A 205 19.38 -4.08 -10.28
CA ASP A 205 18.73 -3.71 -11.54
C ASP A 205 17.22 -3.46 -11.37
N MET A 206 16.58 -4.21 -10.47
CA MET A 206 15.17 -4.01 -10.13
C MET A 206 14.93 -2.72 -9.34
N HIS A 207 15.84 -2.35 -8.45
CA HIS A 207 15.80 -1.06 -7.75
C HIS A 207 15.88 0.11 -8.73
N ALA A 208 16.82 0.06 -9.68
CA ALA A 208 16.98 1.09 -10.70
C ALA A 208 15.69 1.21 -11.55
N LEU A 209 15.15 0.08 -12.02
CA LEU A 209 13.90 0.05 -12.78
C LEU A 209 12.73 0.66 -11.99
N LEU A 210 12.56 0.27 -10.73
CA LEU A 210 11.46 0.77 -9.91
C LEU A 210 11.56 2.28 -9.68
N LEU A 211 12.77 2.80 -9.44
CA LEU A 211 13.01 4.23 -9.29
C LEU A 211 12.73 5.01 -10.58
N GLU A 212 13.15 4.47 -11.74
CA GLU A 212 12.86 5.06 -13.05
C GLU A 212 11.35 5.15 -13.29
N LEU A 213 10.63 4.04 -13.11
CA LEU A 213 9.18 3.99 -13.24
C LEU A 213 8.49 4.97 -12.28
N TRP A 214 8.93 5.05 -11.03
CA TRP A 214 8.37 5.99 -10.07
C TRP A 214 8.62 7.44 -10.44
N GLN A 215 9.84 7.79 -10.90
CA GLN A 215 10.18 9.15 -11.34
C GLN A 215 9.34 9.61 -12.54
N GLU A 216 9.07 8.69 -13.49
CA GLU A 216 8.25 8.97 -14.66
C GLU A 216 6.76 9.12 -14.33
N THR A 217 6.23 8.22 -13.49
CA THR A 217 4.79 8.12 -13.26
C THR A 217 4.29 8.91 -12.06
N ARG A 218 5.18 9.22 -11.11
CA ARG A 218 4.84 9.86 -9.83
C ARG A 218 3.74 9.11 -9.06
N LEU A 219 3.71 7.79 -9.19
CA LEU A 219 2.85 6.92 -8.40
C LEU A 219 3.12 7.08 -6.91
N THR A 220 2.08 7.00 -6.09
CA THR A 220 2.28 6.80 -4.65
C THR A 220 2.66 5.34 -4.42
N VAL A 221 3.80 5.08 -3.79
CA VAL A 221 4.31 3.72 -3.57
C VAL A 221 4.36 3.42 -2.08
N PHE A 222 3.86 2.24 -1.70
CA PHE A 222 4.09 1.63 -0.39
C PHE A 222 4.83 0.32 -0.59
N MET A 223 6.05 0.24 -0.08
CA MET A 223 6.89 -0.96 -0.20
C MET A 223 7.26 -1.51 1.17
N VAL A 224 6.86 -2.73 1.45
CA VAL A 224 7.35 -3.48 2.61
C VAL A 224 8.68 -4.11 2.27
N THR A 225 9.65 -3.95 3.14
CA THR A 225 10.93 -4.65 3.08
C THR A 225 11.45 -4.94 4.49
N HIS A 226 12.23 -6.00 4.64
CA HIS A 226 13.01 -6.29 5.83
C HIS A 226 14.46 -5.79 5.71
N ASP A 227 14.88 -5.34 4.51
CA ASP A 227 16.20 -4.79 4.26
C ASP A 227 16.18 -3.27 4.46
N LEU A 228 16.86 -2.79 5.52
CA LEU A 228 16.96 -1.37 5.81
C LEU A 228 17.66 -0.59 4.70
N SER A 229 18.64 -1.19 4.03
CA SER A 229 19.36 -0.53 2.94
C SER A 229 18.45 -0.28 1.74
N GLU A 230 17.53 -1.19 1.44
CA GLU A 230 16.47 -0.96 0.46
C GLU A 230 15.55 0.18 0.90
N GLY A 231 15.11 0.14 2.17
CA GLY A 231 14.24 1.17 2.75
C GLY A 231 14.82 2.58 2.58
N PHE A 232 16.10 2.74 2.84
CA PHE A 232 16.78 4.03 2.72
C PHE A 232 17.08 4.44 1.27
N SER A 233 17.39 3.49 0.40
CA SER A 233 17.84 3.79 -0.96
C SER A 233 16.68 4.12 -1.91
N LEU A 234 15.53 3.48 -1.74
CA LEU A 234 14.40 3.59 -2.65
C LEU A 234 13.37 4.64 -2.21
N GLY A 235 13.04 4.67 -0.92
CA GLY A 235 11.98 5.53 -0.41
C GLY A 235 12.31 7.02 -0.43
N THR A 236 11.27 7.85 -0.49
CA THR A 236 11.34 9.26 -0.08
C THR A 236 11.01 9.44 1.39
N ARG A 237 10.45 8.39 2.01
CA ARG A 237 10.00 8.37 3.39
C ARG A 237 10.10 6.96 3.95
N LEU A 238 10.67 6.82 5.14
CA LEU A 238 10.82 5.55 5.84
C LEU A 238 9.88 5.50 7.04
N LEU A 239 9.03 4.49 7.08
CA LEU A 239 8.08 4.23 8.15
C LEU A 239 8.52 2.97 8.92
N VAL A 240 8.82 3.13 10.21
CA VAL A 240 9.25 2.01 11.06
C VAL A 240 8.04 1.51 11.85
N PHE A 241 7.66 0.26 11.60
CA PHE A 241 6.64 -0.45 12.36
C PHE A 241 7.30 -1.23 13.48
N ASP A 242 6.91 -0.96 14.73
CA ASP A 242 7.44 -1.66 15.89
C ASP A 242 6.37 -1.89 16.96
N LYS A 243 6.45 -3.05 17.63
CA LYS A 243 5.64 -3.40 18.78
C LYS A 243 6.39 -2.97 20.05
N VAL A 244 6.17 -1.72 20.47
CA VAL A 244 6.90 -1.09 21.58
C VAL A 244 6.51 -1.68 22.95
N ARG A 245 5.24 -2.09 23.08
CA ARG A 245 4.72 -2.65 24.33
C ARG A 245 4.71 -4.17 24.25
N HIS A 246 5.26 -4.80 25.24
CA HIS A 246 5.27 -6.26 25.39
C HIS A 246 4.86 -6.63 26.80
N ASP A 247 3.83 -7.45 26.92
CA ASP A 247 3.40 -8.06 28.17
C ASP A 247 3.63 -9.57 28.06
N PRO A 248 4.54 -10.15 28.85
CA PRO A 248 4.78 -11.60 28.83
C PRO A 248 3.56 -12.44 29.22
N GLN A 249 2.64 -11.87 30.03
CA GLN A 249 1.41 -12.55 30.48
C GLN A 249 0.27 -12.39 29.45
N ALA A 250 0.32 -11.36 28.61
CA ALA A 250 -0.67 -11.08 27.59
C ALA A 250 0.01 -10.67 26.26
N PRO A 251 0.72 -11.58 25.56
CA PRO A 251 1.56 -11.26 24.41
C PRO A 251 0.77 -10.68 23.23
N ASN A 252 -0.53 -10.92 23.19
CA ASN A 252 -1.44 -10.44 22.14
C ASN A 252 -2.13 -9.10 22.45
N ALA A 253 -1.97 -8.57 23.67
CA ALA A 253 -2.70 -7.37 24.12
C ALA A 253 -2.29 -6.07 23.43
N TYR A 254 -1.12 -6.02 22.82
CA TYR A 254 -0.58 -4.82 22.19
C TYR A 254 -0.23 -5.08 20.73
N GLY A 255 -0.47 -4.08 19.88
CA GLY A 255 -0.13 -4.09 18.46
C GLY A 255 1.11 -3.26 18.14
N ALA A 256 1.55 -3.36 16.90
CA ALA A 256 2.57 -2.48 16.37
C ALA A 256 1.98 -1.11 15.99
N ARG A 257 2.84 -0.10 16.03
CA ARG A 257 2.55 1.27 15.58
C ARG A 257 3.70 1.78 14.72
N ILE A 258 3.52 2.90 14.05
CA ILE A 258 4.63 3.64 13.44
C ILE A 258 5.36 4.36 14.57
N THR A 259 6.62 3.94 14.82
CA THR A 259 7.48 4.52 15.87
C THR A 259 8.39 5.59 15.31
N TYR A 260 8.78 5.48 14.04
CA TYR A 260 9.57 6.47 13.36
C TYR A 260 8.96 6.72 11.97
N ASP A 261 8.89 8.00 11.61
CA ASP A 261 8.43 8.51 10.33
C ASP A 261 9.50 9.50 9.85
N ILE A 262 10.33 9.02 8.92
CA ILE A 262 11.58 9.69 8.55
C ILE A 262 11.50 10.13 7.09
N PRO A 263 11.44 11.44 6.80
CA PRO A 263 11.57 11.93 5.44
C PRO A 263 13.01 11.74 4.95
N LEU A 264 13.16 11.13 3.77
CA LEU A 264 14.43 10.82 3.15
C LEU A 264 14.69 11.79 1.98
N ASN A 265 15.52 12.80 2.19
CA ASN A 265 16.06 13.61 1.12
C ASN A 265 17.40 13.04 0.60
N ALA A 266 17.89 13.52 -0.55
CA ALA A 266 19.10 13.00 -1.17
C ALA A 266 20.34 13.04 -0.23
N ALA A 267 20.45 14.05 0.64
CA ALA A 267 21.53 14.16 1.61
C ALA A 267 21.38 13.16 2.77
N ARG A 268 20.17 12.90 3.22
CA ARG A 268 19.88 11.90 4.28
C ARG A 268 20.00 10.47 3.78
N ARG A 269 19.70 10.18 2.51
CA ARG A 269 19.91 8.85 1.92
C ARG A 269 21.36 8.37 2.01
N ALA A 270 22.33 9.31 1.92
CA ALA A 270 23.75 9.01 2.03
C ALA A 270 24.25 8.85 3.48
N GLN A 271 23.51 9.34 4.47
CA GLN A 271 23.92 9.41 5.88
C GLN A 271 22.97 8.73 6.87
N ALA A 272 21.83 8.22 6.40
CA ALA A 272 20.80 7.73 7.30
C ALA A 272 21.22 6.42 7.99
N GLN A 273 21.54 6.53 9.25
CA GLN A 273 21.63 5.42 10.19
C GLN A 273 20.43 5.52 11.14
N LEU A 274 19.67 4.44 11.23
CA LEU A 274 18.73 4.28 12.33
C LEU A 274 19.54 4.28 13.63
N PRO A 275 18.97 4.77 14.77
CA PRO A 275 19.55 4.53 16.07
C PRO A 275 19.88 3.04 16.21
N SER A 276 21.08 2.71 16.70
CA SER A 276 21.59 1.33 16.77
C SER A 276 20.58 0.37 17.41
N GLU A 277 19.91 0.83 18.47
CA GLU A 277 18.86 0.06 19.17
C GLU A 277 17.67 -0.33 18.26
N VAL A 278 17.30 0.53 17.31
CA VAL A 278 16.18 0.26 16.38
C VAL A 278 16.64 -0.69 15.29
N ALA A 279 17.85 -0.49 14.76
CA ALA A 279 18.44 -1.38 13.75
C ALA A 279 18.63 -2.80 14.31
N GLU A 280 19.13 -2.93 15.55
CA GLU A 280 19.28 -4.21 16.25
C GLU A 280 17.94 -4.90 16.51
N ARG A 281 16.90 -4.16 16.93
CA ARG A 281 15.55 -4.72 17.16
C ARG A 281 14.88 -5.20 15.87
N ILE A 282 15.16 -4.58 14.73
CA ILE A 282 14.65 -5.01 13.43
C ILE A 282 15.42 -6.24 12.93
N ALA A 283 16.75 -6.31 13.19
CA ALA A 283 17.62 -7.41 12.77
C ALA A 283 17.55 -8.65 13.66
N ALA A 284 17.20 -8.49 14.96
CA ALA A 284 17.23 -9.55 15.96
C ALA A 284 15.97 -10.45 16.00
N ARG A 285 15.06 -10.30 15.06
CA ARG A 285 13.81 -11.08 14.94
C ARG A 285 13.53 -11.49 13.50
#